data_9c3b3bbe41e48e37b0fd25a8f4dbb2e7
#
_entry.id   9c3b3bbe41e48e37b0fd25a8f4dbb2e7
#
_cell.length_a   1.000
_cell.length_b   1.000
_cell.length_c   1.000
_cell.angle_alpha   90.00
_cell.angle_beta   90.00
_cell.angle_gamma   90.00
#
_symmetry.space_group_name_H-M   'P 1'
#
loop_
_entity.id
_entity.type
_entity.pdbx_description
1 polymer ?
#
loop_
_entity_poly.entity_id
_entity_poly.type
_entity_poly.pdbx_seq_one_letter_code
_entity_poly.pdbx_strand_id
1 'polypeptide(L)'
;MNILITGGSSGLGRAMVEKLASVEDYHIIFTYCHNIDAAKFLENSYKNVQAYPLDYNDLDSIDRLVNEIPHLNIDILINNAYAGSALGTHFHKTDINDFTTAFNTNIIPFIKITQACLSYMRKQKFGKIVNIITSYVIDVPPAGFSVYTATKAYIRQLSKSICKEYGRYNITSNCVLPDYMPTAFGKVEDFQLEQMQAAHPLKKLLQPEEVADVVAHLILLSQQVNGVEFPINAAQNIM
;
A
#
# COMPACT_ATOMS: atom_id res chain seq x y z
N MET A 1 6.72 10.85 -15.20
CA MET A 1 7.18 10.01 -14.07
C MET A 1 6.53 8.64 -14.14
N ASN A 2 7.31 7.57 -13.93
CA ASN A 2 6.78 6.19 -13.92
C ASN A 2 6.45 5.78 -12.47
N ILE A 3 5.20 5.42 -12.23
CA ILE A 3 4.65 5.12 -10.90
C ILE A 3 4.20 3.66 -10.87
N LEU A 4 4.78 2.85 -10.00
CA LEU A 4 4.33 1.48 -9.75
C LEU A 4 3.42 1.44 -8.52
N ILE A 5 2.19 0.93 -8.68
CA ILE A 5 1.22 0.75 -7.60
C ILE A 5 0.92 -0.74 -7.45
N THR A 6 1.26 -1.33 -6.32
CA THR A 6 0.89 -2.73 -6.09
C THR A 6 -0.57 -2.85 -5.65
N GLY A 7 -1.34 -3.79 -6.26
CA GLY A 7 -2.75 -4.02 -5.94
C GLY A 7 -3.69 -2.90 -6.39
N GLY A 8 -3.57 -2.45 -7.67
CA GLY A 8 -4.28 -1.29 -8.21
C GLY A 8 -5.66 -1.56 -8.79
N SER A 9 -6.16 -2.81 -8.82
CA SER A 9 -7.44 -3.13 -9.49
C SER A 9 -8.70 -2.98 -8.63
N SER A 10 -8.57 -2.66 -7.33
CA SER A 10 -9.71 -2.55 -6.42
C SER A 10 -9.43 -1.64 -5.24
N GLY A 11 -10.50 -1.23 -4.53
CA GLY A 11 -10.43 -0.47 -3.30
C GLY A 11 -9.52 0.76 -3.38
N LEU A 12 -8.66 0.94 -2.38
CA LEU A 12 -7.73 2.06 -2.32
C LEU A 12 -6.76 2.08 -3.51
N GLY A 13 -6.25 0.91 -3.92
CA GLY A 13 -5.34 0.83 -5.06
C GLY A 13 -5.97 1.40 -6.34
N ARG A 14 -7.23 1.04 -6.61
CA ARG A 14 -7.99 1.59 -7.75
C ARG A 14 -8.17 3.09 -7.65
N ALA A 15 -8.57 3.61 -6.50
CA ALA A 15 -8.72 5.05 -6.30
C ALA A 15 -7.41 5.81 -6.56
N MET A 16 -6.26 5.23 -6.14
CA MET A 16 -4.93 5.82 -6.44
C MET A 16 -4.60 5.76 -7.93
N VAL A 17 -4.88 4.64 -8.63
CA VAL A 17 -4.68 4.55 -10.08
C VAL A 17 -5.51 5.61 -10.80
N GLU A 18 -6.82 5.70 -10.54
CA GLU A 18 -7.72 6.67 -11.17
C GLU A 18 -7.30 8.12 -10.88
N LYS A 19 -6.92 8.42 -9.64
CA LYS A 19 -6.45 9.75 -9.24
C LYS A 19 -5.17 10.16 -9.96
N LEU A 20 -4.16 9.28 -9.99
CA LEU A 20 -2.86 9.60 -10.58
C LEU A 20 -2.88 9.54 -12.12
N ALA A 21 -3.73 8.71 -12.71
CA ALA A 21 -3.91 8.62 -14.15
C ALA A 21 -4.48 9.91 -14.78
N SER A 22 -5.13 10.77 -13.98
CA SER A 22 -5.61 12.07 -14.43
C SER A 22 -4.49 13.08 -14.77
N VAL A 23 -3.25 12.78 -14.40
CA VAL A 23 -2.07 13.61 -14.70
C VAL A 23 -1.35 13.05 -15.92
N GLU A 24 -1.39 13.78 -17.04
CA GLU A 24 -0.89 13.30 -18.35
C GLU A 24 0.60 12.93 -18.33
N ASP A 25 1.41 13.62 -17.53
CA ASP A 25 2.85 13.38 -17.42
C ASP A 25 3.22 12.12 -16.58
N TYR A 26 2.23 11.43 -16.00
CA TYR A 26 2.46 10.21 -15.25
C TYR A 26 2.18 8.99 -16.12
N HIS A 27 3.05 8.00 -16.00
CA HIS A 27 2.83 6.65 -16.52
C HIS A 27 2.59 5.71 -15.34
N ILE A 28 1.38 5.20 -15.23
CA ILE A 28 0.96 4.38 -14.10
C ILE A 28 1.05 2.91 -14.48
N ILE A 29 1.88 2.19 -13.77
CA ILE A 29 1.94 0.73 -13.83
C ILE A 29 1.31 0.22 -12.54
N PHE A 30 0.28 -0.61 -12.65
CA PHE A 30 -0.33 -1.17 -11.46
C PHE A 30 -0.43 -2.69 -11.52
N THR A 31 -0.34 -3.34 -10.36
CA THR A 31 -0.47 -4.79 -10.31
C THR A 31 -1.87 -5.22 -9.89
N TYR A 32 -2.28 -6.39 -10.38
CA TYR A 32 -3.54 -7.04 -10.02
C TYR A 32 -3.35 -8.56 -9.88
N CYS A 33 -4.21 -9.21 -9.07
CA CYS A 33 -4.18 -10.67 -8.90
C CYS A 33 -5.36 -11.33 -9.63
N HIS A 34 -6.58 -11.19 -9.12
CA HIS A 34 -7.75 -11.94 -9.63
C HIS A 34 -8.69 -11.11 -10.48
N ASN A 35 -8.74 -9.80 -10.33
CA ASN A 35 -9.72 -8.94 -10.99
C ASN A 35 -9.23 -8.45 -12.36
N ILE A 36 -9.21 -9.37 -13.33
CA ILE A 36 -8.76 -9.10 -14.71
C ILE A 36 -9.66 -8.07 -15.40
N ASP A 37 -10.98 -8.15 -15.20
CA ASP A 37 -11.92 -7.25 -15.86
C ASP A 37 -11.75 -5.80 -15.38
N ALA A 38 -11.55 -5.60 -14.07
CA ALA A 38 -11.25 -4.26 -13.55
C ALA A 38 -9.89 -3.76 -14.03
N ALA A 39 -8.89 -4.63 -14.17
CA ALA A 39 -7.59 -4.24 -14.69
C ALA A 39 -7.70 -3.78 -16.15
N LYS A 40 -8.36 -4.53 -17.00
CA LYS A 40 -8.63 -4.16 -18.40
C LYS A 40 -9.48 -2.90 -18.52
N PHE A 41 -10.47 -2.73 -17.64
CA PHE A 41 -11.29 -1.50 -17.62
C PHE A 41 -10.41 -0.28 -17.38
N LEU A 42 -9.50 -0.31 -16.42
CA LEU A 42 -8.59 0.80 -16.12
C LEU A 42 -7.63 1.09 -17.27
N GLU A 43 -7.02 0.05 -17.89
CA GLU A 43 -6.16 0.23 -19.07
C GLU A 43 -6.91 0.86 -20.25
N ASN A 44 -8.16 0.47 -20.48
CA ASN A 44 -8.96 1.03 -21.55
C ASN A 44 -9.47 2.46 -21.26
N SER A 45 -9.60 2.81 -19.98
CA SER A 45 -10.10 4.12 -19.56
C SER A 45 -9.03 5.22 -19.61
N TYR A 46 -7.75 4.84 -19.46
CA TYR A 46 -6.63 5.79 -19.34
C TYR A 46 -5.48 5.38 -20.25
N LYS A 47 -5.04 6.28 -21.13
CA LYS A 47 -3.96 6.02 -22.12
C LYS A 47 -2.58 5.83 -21.48
N ASN A 48 -2.39 6.32 -20.26
CA ASN A 48 -1.15 6.32 -19.50
C ASN A 48 -1.12 5.28 -18.39
N VAL A 49 -1.99 4.26 -18.45
CA VAL A 49 -2.12 3.20 -17.45
C VAL A 49 -1.84 1.84 -18.07
N GLN A 50 -1.03 1.04 -17.37
CA GLN A 50 -0.69 -0.34 -17.75
C GLN A 50 -0.91 -1.28 -16.56
N ALA A 51 -1.61 -2.39 -16.79
CA ALA A 51 -1.85 -3.42 -15.79
C ALA A 51 -0.81 -4.54 -15.88
N TYR A 52 -0.38 -5.06 -14.72
CA TYR A 52 0.57 -6.15 -14.62
C TYR A 52 0.04 -7.26 -13.70
N PRO A 53 -0.04 -8.52 -14.14
CA PRO A 53 -0.51 -9.61 -13.29
C PRO A 53 0.52 -9.90 -12.20
N LEU A 54 0.05 -10.00 -10.94
CA LEU A 54 0.91 -10.30 -9.80
C LEU A 54 0.11 -11.00 -8.70
N ASP A 55 0.50 -12.21 -8.38
CA ASP A 55 0.01 -12.96 -7.22
C ASP A 55 1.11 -13.03 -6.16
N TYR A 56 0.84 -12.51 -4.97
CA TYR A 56 1.77 -12.56 -3.84
C TYR A 56 1.92 -13.97 -3.22
N ASN A 57 1.05 -14.91 -3.59
CA ASN A 57 1.18 -16.32 -3.20
C ASN A 57 2.04 -17.13 -4.19
N ASP A 58 2.40 -16.55 -5.34
CA ASP A 58 3.21 -17.19 -6.38
C ASP A 58 4.57 -16.51 -6.51
N LEU A 59 5.62 -17.18 -6.06
CA LEU A 59 6.99 -16.67 -6.12
C LEU A 59 7.45 -16.40 -7.56
N ASP A 60 7.04 -17.24 -8.51
CA ASP A 60 7.40 -17.06 -9.93
C ASP A 60 6.72 -15.79 -10.49
N SER A 61 5.49 -15.49 -10.05
CA SER A 61 4.79 -14.27 -10.40
C SER A 61 5.54 -13.03 -9.88
N ILE A 62 6.01 -13.10 -8.64
CA ILE A 62 6.79 -12.03 -8.03
C ILE A 62 8.13 -11.84 -8.79
N ASP A 63 8.83 -12.93 -9.09
CA ASP A 63 10.12 -12.89 -9.77
C ASP A 63 10.00 -12.37 -11.21
N ARG A 64 8.91 -12.67 -11.91
CA ARG A 64 8.60 -12.06 -13.22
C ARG A 64 8.53 -10.54 -13.13
N LEU A 65 7.76 -9.98 -12.18
CA LEU A 65 7.70 -8.53 -12.01
C LEU A 65 9.05 -7.94 -11.61
N VAL A 66 9.75 -8.57 -10.66
CA VAL A 66 11.07 -8.10 -10.19
C VAL A 66 12.08 -8.01 -11.34
N ASN A 67 12.05 -8.95 -12.28
CA ASN A 67 12.90 -8.94 -13.47
C ASN A 67 12.50 -7.86 -14.49
N GLU A 68 11.24 -7.45 -14.54
CA GLU A 68 10.76 -6.39 -15.43
C GLU A 68 11.00 -4.98 -14.86
N ILE A 69 10.97 -4.79 -13.53
CA ILE A 69 11.13 -3.48 -12.89
C ILE A 69 12.34 -2.67 -13.40
N PRO A 70 13.53 -3.25 -13.65
CA PRO A 70 14.67 -2.50 -14.19
C PRO A 70 14.41 -1.86 -15.56
N HIS A 71 13.49 -2.40 -16.35
CA HIS A 71 13.09 -1.89 -17.67
C HIS A 71 11.97 -0.85 -17.58
N LEU A 72 11.23 -0.82 -16.49
CA LEU A 72 10.10 0.08 -16.28
C LEU A 72 10.53 1.48 -15.78
N ASN A 73 11.79 1.64 -15.35
CA ASN A 73 12.35 2.93 -14.89
C ASN A 73 11.48 3.60 -13.81
N ILE A 74 11.16 2.88 -12.75
CA ILE A 74 10.21 3.31 -11.71
C ILE A 74 10.78 4.47 -10.88
N ASP A 75 10.13 5.64 -10.97
CA ASP A 75 10.43 6.83 -10.18
C ASP A 75 9.76 6.81 -8.81
N ILE A 76 8.53 6.27 -8.76
CA ILE A 76 7.69 6.26 -7.56
C ILE A 76 7.13 4.84 -7.37
N LEU A 77 7.33 4.28 -6.17
CA LEU A 77 6.73 3.01 -5.75
C LEU A 77 5.67 3.25 -4.68
N ILE A 78 4.45 2.77 -4.91
CA ILE A 78 3.37 2.76 -3.93
C ILE A 78 3.09 1.31 -3.53
N ASN A 79 3.59 0.90 -2.37
CA ASN A 79 3.35 -0.42 -1.79
C ASN A 79 1.98 -0.42 -1.10
N ASN A 80 0.96 -0.93 -1.80
CA ASN A 80 -0.42 -0.97 -1.32
C ASN A 80 -0.96 -2.40 -1.17
N ALA A 81 -0.54 -3.34 -2.03
CA ALA A 81 -1.07 -4.71 -2.01
C ALA A 81 -0.91 -5.40 -0.65
N TYR A 82 -1.91 -6.21 -0.32
CA TYR A 82 -1.88 -7.13 0.82
C TYR A 82 -2.62 -8.42 0.43
N ALA A 83 -1.99 -9.57 0.64
CA ALA A 83 -2.58 -10.89 0.42
C ALA A 83 -3.12 -11.45 1.73
N GLY A 84 -4.37 -11.91 1.73
CA GLY A 84 -5.05 -12.48 2.89
C GLY A 84 -6.07 -11.53 3.51
N SER A 85 -6.52 -11.86 4.72
CA SER A 85 -7.50 -11.08 5.51
C SER A 85 -6.81 -10.24 6.58
N ALA A 86 -7.36 -9.05 6.85
CA ALA A 86 -6.93 -8.27 8.01
C ALA A 86 -7.43 -8.88 9.32
N LEU A 87 -8.68 -9.38 9.32
CA LEU A 87 -9.30 -10.01 10.50
C LEU A 87 -8.94 -11.48 10.58
N GLY A 88 -8.38 -11.87 11.70
CA GLY A 88 -8.07 -13.25 12.09
C GLY A 88 -8.78 -13.67 13.36
N THR A 89 -8.20 -14.62 14.06
CA THR A 89 -8.69 -15.12 15.35
C THR A 89 -8.01 -14.39 16.53
N HIS A 90 -8.53 -14.58 17.76
CA HIS A 90 -7.82 -14.11 18.95
C HIS A 90 -6.43 -14.73 19.06
N PHE A 91 -5.46 -14.00 19.55
CA PHE A 91 -4.04 -14.35 19.55
C PHE A 91 -3.74 -15.77 20.06
N HIS A 92 -4.40 -16.22 21.14
CA HIS A 92 -4.18 -17.56 21.70
C HIS A 92 -4.75 -18.71 20.83
N LYS A 93 -5.53 -18.40 19.81
CA LYS A 93 -6.09 -19.35 18.82
C LYS A 93 -5.49 -19.19 17.43
N THR A 94 -4.64 -18.19 17.23
CA THR A 94 -4.00 -17.93 15.94
C THR A 94 -2.93 -18.99 15.71
N ASP A 95 -2.99 -19.68 14.58
CA ASP A 95 -1.97 -20.66 14.19
C ASP A 95 -0.65 -19.93 13.90
N ILE A 96 0.47 -20.53 14.30
CA ILE A 96 1.80 -19.99 13.97
C ILE A 96 2.02 -19.90 12.46
N ASN A 97 1.39 -20.77 11.68
CA ASN A 97 1.44 -20.76 10.24
C ASN A 97 0.78 -19.51 9.63
N ASP A 98 -0.20 -18.88 10.30
CA ASP A 98 -0.80 -17.63 9.84
C ASP A 98 0.25 -16.50 9.82
N PHE A 99 1.12 -16.44 10.84
CA PHE A 99 2.22 -15.48 10.88
C PHE A 99 3.27 -15.75 9.80
N THR A 100 3.65 -17.03 9.63
CA THR A 100 4.63 -17.43 8.61
C THR A 100 4.10 -17.18 7.21
N THR A 101 2.84 -17.52 6.96
CA THR A 101 2.18 -17.27 5.68
C THR A 101 2.10 -15.77 5.39
N ALA A 102 1.62 -14.97 6.34
CA ALA A 102 1.55 -13.52 6.17
C ALA A 102 2.92 -12.89 5.90
N PHE A 103 3.98 -13.37 6.55
CA PHE A 103 5.35 -12.94 6.27
C PHE A 103 5.75 -13.29 4.83
N ASN A 104 5.57 -14.52 4.42
CA ASN A 104 5.97 -14.99 3.09
C ASN A 104 5.20 -14.30 1.96
N THR A 105 3.89 -14.06 2.16
CA THR A 105 3.01 -13.50 1.14
C THR A 105 2.94 -11.97 1.15
N ASN A 106 3.43 -11.28 2.18
CA ASN A 106 3.35 -9.82 2.23
C ASN A 106 4.71 -9.15 2.45
N ILE A 107 5.59 -9.73 3.27
CA ILE A 107 6.89 -9.12 3.55
C ILE A 107 7.92 -9.48 2.48
N ILE A 108 8.00 -10.72 2.05
CA ILE A 108 8.94 -11.12 1.00
C ILE A 108 8.67 -10.40 -0.32
N PRO A 109 7.42 -10.33 -0.85
CA PRO A 109 7.13 -9.55 -2.05
C PRO A 109 7.45 -8.06 -1.89
N PHE A 110 7.07 -7.46 -0.76
CA PHE A 110 7.41 -6.07 -0.44
C PHE A 110 8.92 -5.82 -0.55
N ILE A 111 9.73 -6.68 0.07
CA ILE A 111 11.21 -6.54 0.05
C ILE A 111 11.73 -6.66 -1.39
N LYS A 112 11.36 -7.73 -2.11
CA LYS A 112 11.85 -7.99 -3.48
C LYS A 112 11.52 -6.84 -4.43
N ILE A 113 10.26 -6.39 -4.47
CA ILE A 113 9.80 -5.30 -5.34
C ILE A 113 10.50 -3.99 -4.96
N THR A 114 10.57 -3.68 -3.66
CA THR A 114 11.22 -2.45 -3.19
C THR A 114 12.71 -2.44 -3.53
N GLN A 115 13.44 -3.54 -3.35
CA GLN A 115 14.85 -3.66 -3.71
C GLN A 115 15.08 -3.48 -5.22
N ALA A 116 14.22 -4.04 -6.06
CA ALA A 116 14.28 -3.87 -7.51
C ALA A 116 14.12 -2.40 -7.91
N CYS A 117 13.12 -1.71 -7.37
CA CYS A 117 12.91 -0.27 -7.61
C CYS A 117 14.08 0.58 -7.10
N LEU A 118 14.59 0.30 -5.89
CA LEU A 118 15.72 1.00 -5.31
C LEU A 118 16.98 0.91 -6.15
N SER A 119 17.18 -0.18 -6.89
CA SER A 119 18.33 -0.36 -7.79
C SER A 119 18.37 0.70 -8.90
N TYR A 120 17.24 1.04 -9.49
CA TYR A 120 17.11 2.10 -10.48
C TYR A 120 17.12 3.49 -9.81
N MET A 121 16.28 3.72 -8.79
CA MET A 121 16.19 4.99 -8.07
C MET A 121 17.55 5.47 -7.56
N ARG A 122 18.40 4.56 -7.08
CA ARG A 122 19.75 4.90 -6.62
C ARG A 122 20.66 5.38 -7.75
N LYS A 123 20.57 4.79 -8.94
CA LYS A 123 21.38 5.18 -10.10
C LYS A 123 21.03 6.58 -10.60
N GLN A 124 19.73 6.88 -10.70
CA GLN A 124 19.24 8.20 -11.13
C GLN A 124 19.27 9.26 -10.03
N LYS A 125 19.57 8.88 -8.78
CA LYS A 125 19.56 9.75 -7.59
C LYS A 125 18.23 10.47 -7.36
N PHE A 126 17.16 9.75 -7.57
CA PHE A 126 15.80 10.18 -7.30
C PHE A 126 14.89 8.97 -7.10
N GLY A 127 13.98 9.06 -6.14
CA GLY A 127 12.93 8.07 -5.94
C GLY A 127 12.01 8.44 -4.80
N LYS A 128 10.77 7.98 -4.88
CA LYS A 128 9.81 8.11 -3.79
C LYS A 128 9.13 6.77 -3.52
N ILE A 129 9.10 6.39 -2.26
CA ILE A 129 8.42 5.17 -1.80
C ILE A 129 7.32 5.60 -0.84
N VAL A 130 6.09 5.19 -1.13
CA VAL A 130 4.93 5.37 -0.27
C VAL A 130 4.44 3.98 0.16
N ASN A 131 4.38 3.75 1.45
CA ASN A 131 3.94 2.48 2.02
C ASN A 131 2.57 2.65 2.67
N ILE A 132 1.56 1.95 2.16
CA ILE A 132 0.23 1.92 2.76
C ILE A 132 0.24 0.91 3.91
N ILE A 133 0.14 1.41 5.11
CA ILE A 133 0.10 0.58 6.32
C ILE A 133 -1.31 0.63 6.96
N THR A 134 -1.44 1.03 8.20
CA THR A 134 -2.73 1.17 8.89
C THR A 134 -2.55 2.03 10.14
N SER A 135 -3.58 2.75 10.56
CA SER A 135 -3.61 3.47 11.84
C SER A 135 -3.45 2.54 13.05
N TYR A 136 -3.80 1.26 12.92
CA TYR A 136 -3.67 0.26 13.99
C TYR A 136 -2.23 0.01 14.48
N VAL A 137 -1.19 0.48 13.77
CA VAL A 137 0.20 0.40 14.25
C VAL A 137 0.61 1.56 15.15
N ILE A 138 -0.26 2.57 15.34
CA ILE A 138 0.01 3.74 16.19
C ILE A 138 -0.35 3.43 17.63
N ASP A 139 -1.49 2.77 17.82
CA ASP A 139 -2.10 2.48 19.11
C ASP A 139 -2.46 1.00 19.23
N VAL A 140 -3.35 0.64 20.17
CA VAL A 140 -3.79 -0.73 20.41
C VAL A 140 -4.73 -1.19 19.29
N PRO A 141 -4.36 -2.21 18.51
CA PRO A 141 -5.22 -2.71 17.45
C PRO A 141 -6.45 -3.43 18.01
N PRO A 142 -7.55 -3.52 17.25
CA PRO A 142 -8.70 -4.34 17.63
C PRO A 142 -8.31 -5.82 17.80
N ALA A 143 -9.09 -6.55 18.61
CA ALA A 143 -8.89 -7.98 18.80
C ALA A 143 -9.01 -8.74 17.46
N GLY A 144 -8.15 -9.74 17.25
CA GLY A 144 -8.11 -10.51 16.00
C GLY A 144 -7.22 -9.96 14.89
N PHE A 145 -6.58 -8.80 15.09
CA PHE A 145 -5.74 -8.16 14.07
C PHE A 145 -4.24 -8.41 14.25
N SER A 146 -3.83 -9.33 15.12
CA SER A 146 -2.42 -9.52 15.50
C SER A 146 -1.50 -9.80 14.30
N VAL A 147 -1.87 -10.72 13.40
CA VAL A 147 -1.07 -11.07 12.21
C VAL A 147 -0.94 -9.88 11.26
N TYR A 148 -2.07 -9.25 10.94
CA TYR A 148 -2.12 -8.10 10.05
C TYR A 148 -1.30 -6.92 10.58
N THR A 149 -1.52 -6.55 11.85
CA THR A 149 -0.85 -5.40 12.46
C THR A 149 0.66 -5.65 12.61
N ALA A 150 1.07 -6.88 12.99
CA ALA A 150 2.48 -7.24 13.04
C ALA A 150 3.15 -7.13 11.66
N THR A 151 2.47 -7.58 10.58
CA THR A 151 2.95 -7.45 9.20
C THR A 151 3.12 -5.97 8.81
N LYS A 152 2.12 -5.13 9.10
CA LYS A 152 2.17 -3.69 8.80
C LYS A 152 3.22 -2.95 9.64
N ALA A 153 3.43 -3.35 10.90
CA ALA A 153 4.49 -2.81 11.75
C ALA A 153 5.89 -3.18 11.22
N TYR A 154 6.05 -4.38 10.66
CA TYR A 154 7.30 -4.78 10.01
C TYR A 154 7.63 -3.86 8.82
N ILE A 155 6.67 -3.61 7.92
CA ILE A 155 6.84 -2.70 6.78
C ILE A 155 7.15 -1.27 7.26
N ARG A 156 6.45 -0.79 8.31
CA ARG A 156 6.70 0.50 8.95
C ARG A 156 8.17 0.65 9.38
N GLN A 157 8.73 -0.37 10.02
CA GLN A 157 10.13 -0.32 10.46
C GLN A 157 11.12 -0.41 9.29
N LEU A 158 10.84 -1.22 8.26
CA LEU A 158 11.65 -1.25 7.04
C LEU A 158 11.65 0.10 6.33
N SER A 159 10.51 0.79 6.26
CA SER A 159 10.42 2.13 5.68
C SER A 159 11.39 3.11 6.35
N LYS A 160 11.50 3.08 7.69
CA LYS A 160 12.46 3.90 8.45
C LYS A 160 13.92 3.56 8.13
N SER A 161 14.24 2.30 7.95
CA SER A 161 15.58 1.86 7.55
C SER A 161 15.92 2.35 6.14
N ILE A 162 14.98 2.20 5.20
CA ILE A 162 15.13 2.64 3.80
C ILE A 162 15.36 4.15 3.75
N CYS A 163 14.57 4.97 4.44
CA CYS A 163 14.75 6.42 4.41
C CYS A 163 16.12 6.84 4.95
N LYS A 164 16.63 6.17 5.97
CA LYS A 164 17.96 6.46 6.53
C LYS A 164 19.10 6.06 5.60
N GLU A 165 19.00 4.90 4.98
CA GLU A 165 20.05 4.36 4.11
C GLU A 165 20.11 5.07 2.76
N TYR A 166 18.96 5.42 2.20
CA TYR A 166 18.84 5.89 0.82
C TYR A 166 18.58 7.41 0.70
N GLY A 167 18.37 8.14 1.78
CA GLY A 167 18.19 9.60 1.76
C GLY A 167 19.33 10.34 1.07
N ARG A 168 20.58 9.87 1.20
CA ARG A 168 21.75 10.43 0.49
C ARG A 168 21.69 10.32 -1.04
N TYR A 169 20.82 9.48 -1.56
CA TYR A 169 20.55 9.33 -2.99
C TYR A 169 19.30 10.07 -3.44
N ASN A 170 18.78 10.99 -2.60
CA ASN A 170 17.56 11.73 -2.89
C ASN A 170 16.32 10.82 -3.03
N ILE A 171 16.30 9.73 -2.24
CA ILE A 171 15.20 8.77 -2.18
C ILE A 171 14.49 8.93 -0.85
N THR A 172 13.16 9.04 -0.90
CA THR A 172 12.30 9.12 0.30
C THR A 172 11.49 7.85 0.48
N SER A 173 11.21 7.51 1.75
CA SER A 173 10.30 6.42 2.10
C SER A 173 9.39 6.89 3.23
N ASN A 174 8.10 7.07 2.93
CA ASN A 174 7.09 7.55 3.86
C ASN A 174 5.95 6.54 4.00
N CYS A 175 5.22 6.61 5.10
CA CYS A 175 4.10 5.73 5.38
C CYS A 175 2.80 6.53 5.42
N VAL A 176 1.75 5.99 4.79
CA VAL A 176 0.37 6.47 4.95
C VAL A 176 -0.37 5.45 5.81
N LEU A 177 -1.04 5.93 6.85
CA LEU A 177 -1.67 5.12 7.88
C LEU A 177 -3.19 5.37 7.89
N PRO A 178 -3.92 4.80 6.91
CA PRO A 178 -5.37 4.96 6.87
C PRO A 178 -6.04 4.19 8.01
N ASP A 179 -7.16 4.69 8.44
CA ASP A 179 -8.13 3.97 9.26
C ASP A 179 -8.98 3.03 8.38
N TYR A 180 -9.98 2.40 9.00
CA TYR A 180 -10.88 1.51 8.28
C TYR A 180 -11.59 2.22 7.13
N MET A 181 -11.58 1.58 5.96
CA MET A 181 -12.31 1.99 4.76
C MET A 181 -13.27 0.87 4.35
N PRO A 182 -14.53 1.16 3.99
CA PRO A 182 -15.51 0.16 3.55
C PRO A 182 -15.19 -0.32 2.13
N THR A 183 -14.20 -1.21 2.01
CA THR A 183 -13.77 -1.82 0.76
C THR A 183 -13.98 -3.34 0.81
N ALA A 184 -13.78 -4.03 -0.31
CA ALA A 184 -13.85 -5.50 -0.34
C ALA A 184 -12.80 -6.15 0.58
N PHE A 185 -11.71 -5.45 0.87
CA PHE A 185 -10.72 -5.86 1.87
C PHE A 185 -11.24 -5.54 3.28
N GLY A 186 -11.36 -6.53 4.14
CA GLY A 186 -11.85 -6.33 5.52
C GLY A 186 -13.35 -6.06 5.62
N LYS A 187 -14.16 -6.66 4.74
CA LYS A 187 -15.61 -6.52 4.78
C LYS A 187 -16.17 -6.93 6.15
N VAL A 188 -16.99 -6.05 6.72
CA VAL A 188 -17.73 -6.27 7.98
C VAL A 188 -19.22 -6.22 7.71
N GLU A 189 -20.02 -6.71 8.65
CA GLU A 189 -21.48 -6.69 8.58
C GLU A 189 -22.03 -5.26 8.68
N ASP A 190 -23.18 -4.99 8.05
CA ASP A 190 -23.77 -3.65 7.98
C ASP A 190 -23.98 -3.02 9.37
N PHE A 191 -24.42 -3.81 10.36
CA PHE A 191 -24.57 -3.36 11.75
C PHE A 191 -23.23 -2.87 12.35
N GLN A 192 -22.12 -3.55 12.06
CA GLN A 192 -20.80 -3.13 12.53
C GLN A 192 -20.35 -1.84 11.84
N LEU A 193 -20.66 -1.69 10.54
CA LEU A 193 -20.41 -0.45 9.81
C LEU A 193 -21.13 0.74 10.43
N GLU A 194 -22.42 0.58 10.78
CA GLU A 194 -23.21 1.62 11.44
C GLU A 194 -22.61 2.01 12.80
N GLN A 195 -22.20 1.02 13.60
CA GLN A 195 -21.54 1.28 14.89
C GLN A 195 -20.22 2.01 14.72
N MET A 196 -19.36 1.58 13.77
CA MET A 196 -18.09 2.23 13.47
C MET A 196 -18.30 3.67 13.01
N GLN A 197 -19.29 3.90 12.13
CA GLN A 197 -19.63 5.24 11.65
C GLN A 197 -20.18 6.11 12.80
N ALA A 198 -21.01 5.58 13.66
CA ALA A 198 -21.56 6.31 14.82
C ALA A 198 -20.46 6.67 15.84
N ALA A 199 -19.46 5.80 16.01
CA ALA A 199 -18.32 6.04 16.89
C ALA A 199 -17.30 7.02 16.29
N HIS A 200 -17.20 7.10 14.94
CA HIS A 200 -16.21 7.92 14.26
C HIS A 200 -16.38 9.42 14.56
N PRO A 201 -15.30 10.19 14.82
CA PRO A 201 -15.39 11.62 15.15
C PRO A 201 -16.16 12.45 14.12
N LEU A 202 -15.99 12.15 12.83
CA LEU A 202 -16.67 12.84 11.73
C LEU A 202 -18.03 12.22 11.36
N LYS A 203 -18.50 11.19 12.08
CA LYS A 203 -19.73 10.44 11.77
C LYS A 203 -19.79 9.90 10.34
N LYS A 204 -18.65 9.69 9.74
CA LYS A 204 -18.45 9.07 8.42
C LYS A 204 -17.18 8.23 8.41
N LEU A 205 -17.19 7.13 7.68
CA LEU A 205 -15.99 6.31 7.49
C LEU A 205 -15.10 6.91 6.40
N LEU A 206 -13.80 6.70 6.55
CA LEU A 206 -12.80 7.12 5.58
C LEU A 206 -13.07 6.46 4.21
N GLN A 207 -12.96 7.23 3.13
CA GLN A 207 -13.13 6.73 1.77
C GLN A 207 -11.78 6.56 1.07
N PRO A 208 -11.66 5.57 0.15
CA PRO A 208 -10.42 5.35 -0.62
C PRO A 208 -9.92 6.60 -1.36
N GLU A 209 -10.84 7.42 -1.87
CA GLU A 209 -10.53 8.65 -2.61
C GLU A 209 -9.86 9.70 -1.71
N GLU A 210 -10.26 9.80 -0.44
CA GLU A 210 -9.64 10.71 0.53
C GLU A 210 -8.17 10.32 0.81
N VAL A 211 -7.88 9.01 0.85
CA VAL A 211 -6.50 8.51 1.00
C VAL A 211 -5.71 8.69 -0.30
N ALA A 212 -6.33 8.45 -1.46
CA ALA A 212 -5.69 8.65 -2.75
C ALA A 212 -5.28 10.12 -2.96
N ASP A 213 -6.09 11.08 -2.49
CA ASP A 213 -5.75 12.51 -2.50
C ASP A 213 -4.51 12.80 -1.65
N VAL A 214 -4.41 12.24 -0.46
CA VAL A 214 -3.21 12.39 0.39
C VAL A 214 -1.98 11.81 -0.29
N VAL A 215 -2.07 10.62 -0.88
CA VAL A 215 -0.96 9.99 -1.61
C VAL A 215 -0.53 10.83 -2.81
N ALA A 216 -1.49 11.36 -3.59
CA ALA A 216 -1.21 12.22 -4.73
C ALA A 216 -0.46 13.51 -4.34
N HIS A 217 -0.78 14.10 -3.17
CA HIS A 217 -0.04 15.24 -2.65
C HIS A 217 1.33 14.83 -2.08
N LEU A 218 1.41 13.69 -1.39
CA LEU A 218 2.64 13.21 -0.76
C LEU A 218 3.76 12.97 -1.78
N ILE A 219 3.44 12.43 -2.95
CA ILE A 219 4.43 12.20 -4.01
C ILE A 219 4.97 13.51 -4.64
N LEU A 220 4.33 14.65 -4.40
CA LEU A 220 4.79 15.96 -4.87
C LEU A 220 5.66 16.70 -3.83
N LEU A 221 5.66 16.26 -2.57
CA LEU A 221 6.41 16.93 -1.51
C LEU A 221 7.92 16.88 -1.75
N SER A 222 8.61 17.84 -1.14
CA SER A 222 10.09 17.90 -1.15
C SER A 222 10.69 16.61 -0.56
N GLN A 223 11.89 16.23 -1.04
CA GLN A 223 12.68 15.15 -0.46
C GLN A 223 13.11 15.37 0.99
N GLN A 224 12.90 16.56 1.53
CA GLN A 224 13.05 16.82 2.99
C GLN A 224 11.96 16.11 3.82
N VAL A 225 10.82 15.74 3.19
CA VAL A 225 9.76 14.94 3.80
C VAL A 225 10.11 13.47 3.63
N ASN A 226 10.87 12.92 4.58
CA ASN A 226 11.40 11.56 4.53
C ASN A 226 11.34 10.88 5.90
N GLY A 227 10.86 9.65 5.95
CA GLY A 227 10.64 8.89 7.17
C GLY A 227 9.40 9.33 7.97
N VAL A 228 8.48 10.05 7.33
CA VAL A 228 7.28 10.59 7.96
C VAL A 228 6.13 9.60 7.87
N GLU A 229 5.29 9.61 8.89
CA GLU A 229 4.06 8.84 8.98
C GLU A 229 2.86 9.79 8.90
N PHE A 230 1.91 9.49 8.01
CA PHE A 230 0.71 10.29 7.77
C PHE A 230 -0.54 9.52 8.21
N PRO A 231 -0.99 9.66 9.48
CA PRO A 231 -2.24 9.08 9.93
C PRO A 231 -3.43 9.75 9.22
N ILE A 232 -4.37 8.94 8.74
CA ILE A 232 -5.65 9.40 8.16
C ILE A 232 -6.76 8.71 8.93
N ASN A 233 -7.09 9.22 10.11
CA ASN A 233 -7.99 8.58 11.08
C ASN A 233 -8.85 9.58 11.85
N ALA A 234 -8.94 10.83 11.42
CA ALA A 234 -9.70 11.90 12.09
C ALA A 234 -9.41 11.99 13.61
N ALA A 235 -8.17 11.71 14.03
CA ALA A 235 -7.74 11.63 15.43
C ALA A 235 -8.49 10.58 16.29
N GLN A 236 -9.08 9.55 15.66
CA GLN A 236 -9.84 8.53 16.37
C GLN A 236 -8.99 7.72 17.36
N ASN A 237 -7.71 7.54 17.08
CA ASN A 237 -6.77 6.71 17.85
C ASN A 237 -5.53 7.51 18.29
N ILE A 238 -5.64 8.82 18.46
CA ILE A 238 -4.56 9.65 19.02
C ILE A 238 -4.94 9.96 20.47
N MET A 239 -4.22 9.36 21.41
CA MET A 239 -4.25 9.77 22.82
C MET A 239 -3.26 10.90 23.08
#